data_0ac70c054cca6f24aae3841cf187ed97
#
_entry.id   0ac70c054cca6f24aae3841cf187ed97
#
_cell.length_a   1.000
_cell.length_b   1.000
_cell.length_c   1.000
_cell.angle_alpha   90.00
_cell.angle_beta   90.00
_cell.angle_gamma   90.00
#
_symmetry.space_group_name_H-M   'P 1'
#
loop_
_entity.id
_entity.type
_entity.pdbx_description
1 polymer ?
#
loop_
_entity_poly.entity_id
_entity_poly.type
_entity_poly.pdbx_seq_one_letter_code
_entity_poly.pdbx_strand_id
1 'polypeptide(L)'
;MDIAVKNAYKTGISTVRPNEVGNHIEPFVKDALNRIGMKAEIPLTSNGKHQSAGYPDIFIKDIDNRVTYLECKTYNQKSIGSSFRAFYFQPSESSKITHDARHLMVGFEIVREKRNGKSAFVPIHWKLYTLEKMLVQVKHEFNASNKGMYKPEALLAEGGIK
;
A
#
# COMPACT_ATOMS: atom_id res chain seq x y z
N MET A 1 15.03 -7.07 -1.10
CA MET A 1 13.64 -7.57 -0.84
C MET A 1 13.61 -8.96 -0.20
N ASP A 2 14.56 -9.84 -0.46
CA ASP A 2 14.59 -11.19 0.15
C ASP A 2 14.54 -11.20 1.68
N ILE A 3 15.24 -10.23 2.33
CA ILE A 3 15.20 -10.07 3.79
C ILE A 3 13.76 -9.75 4.25
N ALA A 4 13.06 -8.86 3.55
CA ALA A 4 11.69 -8.50 3.88
C ALA A 4 10.75 -9.72 3.75
N VAL A 5 10.86 -10.45 2.63
CA VAL A 5 10.06 -11.67 2.39
C VAL A 5 10.34 -12.72 3.47
N LYS A 6 11.61 -13.01 3.76
CA LYS A 6 11.98 -13.99 4.81
C LYS A 6 11.42 -13.63 6.17
N ASN A 7 11.51 -12.35 6.57
CA ASN A 7 11.02 -11.91 7.87
C ASN A 7 9.49 -11.95 7.92
N ALA A 8 8.81 -11.43 6.90
CA ALA A 8 7.35 -11.44 6.80
C ALA A 8 6.81 -12.89 6.69
N TYR A 9 7.49 -13.76 5.94
CA TYR A 9 7.15 -15.17 5.87
C TYR A 9 7.26 -15.84 7.24
N LYS A 10 8.36 -15.62 7.97
CA LYS A 10 8.57 -16.20 9.31
C LYS A 10 7.52 -15.74 10.31
N THR A 11 7.17 -14.45 10.30
CA THR A 11 6.19 -13.85 11.21
C THR A 11 4.76 -14.28 10.86
N GLY A 12 4.43 -14.31 9.57
CA GLY A 12 3.06 -14.43 9.08
C GLY A 12 2.25 -13.15 9.32
N ILE A 13 1.41 -12.80 8.38
CA ILE A 13 0.55 -11.62 8.46
C ILE A 13 -0.86 -12.07 8.80
N SER A 14 -1.30 -11.76 10.01
CA SER A 14 -2.63 -12.08 10.49
C SER A 14 -3.57 -10.91 10.25
N THR A 15 -4.40 -11.00 9.24
CA THR A 15 -5.48 -10.05 8.95
C THR A 15 -6.70 -10.78 8.42
N VAL A 16 -7.88 -10.23 8.68
CA VAL A 16 -9.16 -10.75 8.17
C VAL A 16 -9.33 -10.37 6.69
N ARG A 17 -8.81 -9.20 6.29
CA ARG A 17 -9.01 -8.63 4.96
C ARG A 17 -7.75 -8.76 4.09
N PRO A 18 -7.81 -9.49 2.97
CA PRO A 18 -6.66 -9.62 2.06
C PRO A 18 -6.08 -8.27 1.60
N ASN A 19 -6.93 -7.25 1.45
CA ASN A 19 -6.52 -5.92 1.00
C ASN A 19 -5.64 -5.17 2.02
N GLU A 20 -5.65 -5.58 3.29
CA GLU A 20 -4.83 -4.99 4.35
C GLU A 20 -3.41 -5.57 4.41
N VAL A 21 -3.17 -6.70 3.74
CA VAL A 21 -1.85 -7.36 3.76
C VAL A 21 -0.75 -6.43 3.25
N GLY A 22 -1.06 -5.57 2.28
CA GLY A 22 -0.13 -4.55 1.76
C GLY A 22 0.42 -3.67 2.89
N ASN A 23 -0.45 -3.10 3.69
CA ASN A 23 -0.06 -2.21 4.81
C ASN A 23 0.80 -2.92 5.86
N HIS A 24 0.60 -4.23 6.03
CA HIS A 24 1.35 -5.04 6.99
C HIS A 24 2.72 -5.49 6.46
N ILE A 25 2.97 -5.46 5.15
CA ILE A 25 4.27 -5.83 4.57
C ILE A 25 5.24 -4.65 4.52
N GLU A 26 4.75 -3.42 4.45
CA GLU A 26 5.55 -2.19 4.39
C GLU A 26 6.61 -2.08 5.50
N PRO A 27 6.31 -2.37 6.79
CA PRO A 27 7.30 -2.34 7.86
C PRO A 27 8.47 -3.28 7.62
N PHE A 28 8.23 -4.48 7.07
CA PHE A 28 9.29 -5.45 6.76
C PHE A 28 10.19 -4.96 5.62
N VAL A 29 9.60 -4.29 4.63
CA VAL A 29 10.35 -3.68 3.51
C VAL A 29 11.23 -2.55 4.02
N LYS A 30 10.68 -1.65 4.83
CA LYS A 30 11.40 -0.53 5.42
C LYS A 30 12.56 -1.01 6.30
N ASP A 31 12.31 -1.98 7.18
CA ASP A 31 13.35 -2.57 8.02
C ASP A 31 14.46 -3.22 7.19
N ALA A 32 14.10 -3.98 6.16
CA ALA A 32 15.09 -4.64 5.29
C ALA A 32 15.96 -3.63 4.53
N LEU A 33 15.40 -2.52 4.06
CA LEU A 33 16.13 -1.45 3.38
C LEU A 33 17.09 -0.72 4.35
N ASN A 34 16.63 -0.41 5.55
CA ASN A 34 17.45 0.23 6.57
C ASN A 34 18.62 -0.68 7.01
N ARG A 35 18.44 -1.99 7.09
CA ARG A 35 19.50 -2.95 7.43
C ARG A 35 20.63 -3.01 6.40
N ILE A 36 20.37 -2.66 5.16
CA ILE A 36 21.40 -2.63 4.11
C ILE A 36 21.98 -1.23 3.88
N GLY A 37 21.75 -0.30 4.82
CA GLY A 37 22.34 1.04 4.80
C GLY A 37 21.57 2.10 4.01
N MET A 38 20.36 1.80 3.55
CA MET A 38 19.47 2.81 2.97
C MET A 38 18.68 3.51 4.08
N LYS A 39 18.32 4.77 3.86
CA LYS A 39 17.39 5.46 4.73
C LYS A 39 15.98 5.29 4.15
N ALA A 40 15.18 4.41 4.74
CA ALA A 40 13.80 4.13 4.34
C ALA A 40 12.83 4.58 5.43
N GLU A 41 11.89 5.46 5.07
CA GLU A 41 10.92 6.05 6.01
C GLU A 41 9.57 6.27 5.34
N ILE A 42 8.52 6.52 6.14
CA ILE A 42 7.22 6.94 5.62
C ILE A 42 7.39 8.37 5.10
N PRO A 43 7.01 8.66 3.84
CA PRO A 43 7.17 9.99 3.28
C PRO A 43 6.28 11.00 4.01
N LEU A 44 6.84 12.18 4.28
CA LEU A 44 6.08 13.33 4.73
C LEU A 44 5.37 14.00 3.55
N THR A 45 4.23 14.58 3.82
CA THR A 45 3.55 15.45 2.85
C THR A 45 4.32 16.77 2.68
N SER A 46 4.02 17.54 1.62
CA SER A 46 4.66 18.82 1.32
C SER A 46 4.53 19.85 2.47
N ASN A 47 3.53 19.68 3.34
CA ASN A 47 3.36 20.50 4.54
C ASN A 47 3.97 19.87 5.81
N GLY A 48 4.83 18.86 5.67
CA GLY A 48 5.57 18.21 6.77
C GLY A 48 4.75 17.26 7.64
N LYS A 49 3.54 16.87 7.24
CA LYS A 49 2.69 15.97 8.04
C LYS A 49 2.87 14.51 7.65
N HIS A 50 2.75 13.62 8.62
CA HIS A 50 2.60 12.20 8.38
C HIS A 50 1.19 11.88 7.87
N GLN A 51 1.13 11.14 6.77
CA GLN A 51 -0.12 10.64 6.21
C GLN A 51 0.08 9.18 5.77
N SER A 52 -0.68 8.25 6.35
CA SER A 52 -0.61 6.83 6.00
C SER A 52 -1.23 6.54 4.64
N ALA A 53 -2.37 7.18 4.34
CA ALA A 53 -3.07 6.97 3.07
C ALA A 53 -2.39 7.66 1.89
N GLY A 54 -2.57 7.08 0.70
CA GLY A 54 -2.12 7.64 -0.58
C GLY A 54 -0.67 7.29 -0.91
N TYR A 55 -0.40 7.37 -2.19
CA TYR A 55 0.90 7.11 -2.79
C TYR A 55 1.94 8.20 -2.44
N PRO A 56 3.21 7.85 -2.24
CA PRO A 56 3.81 6.52 -2.11
C PRO A 56 3.82 6.00 -0.65
N ASP A 57 4.15 4.70 -0.47
CA ASP A 57 4.22 4.08 0.85
C ASP A 57 5.55 4.35 1.55
N ILE A 58 6.67 4.31 0.82
CA ILE A 58 8.03 4.43 1.38
C ILE A 58 8.84 5.45 0.57
N PHE A 59 9.48 6.36 1.30
CA PHE A 59 10.55 7.23 0.82
C PHE A 59 11.88 6.57 1.10
N ILE A 60 12.76 6.48 0.10
CA ILE A 60 14.08 5.86 0.22
C ILE A 60 15.13 6.88 -0.20
N LYS A 61 16.15 7.03 0.62
CA LYS A 61 17.37 7.75 0.30
C LYS A 61 18.56 6.80 0.39
N ASP A 62 19.26 6.62 -0.71
CA ASP A 62 20.43 5.74 -0.75
C ASP A 62 21.72 6.45 -0.25
N ILE A 63 22.83 5.72 -0.23
CA ILE A 63 24.12 6.23 0.23
C ILE A 63 24.61 7.44 -0.58
N ASP A 64 24.22 7.54 -1.85
CA ASP A 64 24.56 8.66 -2.74
C ASP A 64 23.52 9.80 -2.67
N ASN A 65 22.62 9.76 -1.68
CA ASN A 65 21.50 10.70 -1.52
C ASN A 65 20.47 10.70 -2.66
N ARG A 66 20.45 9.67 -3.50
CA ARG A 66 19.41 9.55 -4.54
C ARG A 66 18.10 9.14 -3.92
N VAL A 67 17.04 9.81 -4.37
CA VAL A 67 15.69 9.58 -3.85
C VAL A 67 14.94 8.56 -4.71
N THR A 68 14.22 7.67 -4.06
CA THR A 68 13.30 6.73 -4.68
C THR A 68 12.01 6.68 -3.87
N TYR A 69 10.86 6.76 -4.53
CA TYR A 69 9.56 6.45 -3.95
C TYR A 69 9.17 5.02 -4.30
N LEU A 70 8.79 4.27 -3.28
CA LEU A 70 8.42 2.87 -3.42
C LEU A 70 6.98 2.66 -2.95
N GLU A 71 6.21 2.00 -3.79
CA GLU A 71 4.86 1.51 -3.48
C GLU A 71 4.92 0.01 -3.22
N CYS A 72 4.21 -0.46 -2.20
CA CYS A 72 4.10 -1.87 -1.85
C CYS A 72 2.73 -2.40 -2.22
N LYS A 73 2.70 -3.45 -3.03
CA LYS A 73 1.45 -4.12 -3.42
C LYS A 73 1.53 -5.61 -3.12
N THR A 74 0.38 -6.21 -2.87
CA THR A 74 0.26 -7.66 -2.73
C THR A 74 -0.69 -8.21 -3.77
N TYR A 75 -0.41 -9.41 -4.26
CA TYR A 75 -1.25 -10.11 -5.22
C TYR A 75 -1.23 -11.61 -4.94
N ASN A 76 -2.23 -12.31 -5.39
CA ASN A 76 -2.16 -13.75 -5.54
C ASN A 76 -1.96 -14.11 -7.01
N GLN A 77 -1.41 -15.27 -7.28
CA GLN A 77 -1.07 -15.71 -8.64
C GLN A 77 -2.28 -15.67 -9.60
N LYS A 78 -3.48 -15.94 -9.08
CA LYS A 78 -4.71 -15.95 -9.90
C LYS A 78 -5.19 -14.55 -10.27
N SER A 79 -4.83 -13.53 -9.50
CA SER A 79 -5.29 -12.15 -9.69
C SER A 79 -4.30 -11.24 -10.39
N ILE A 80 -3.06 -11.68 -10.66
CA ILE A 80 -2.03 -10.81 -11.25
C ILE A 80 -2.42 -10.28 -12.63
N GLY A 81 -3.20 -11.03 -13.39
CA GLY A 81 -3.73 -10.61 -14.71
C GLY A 81 -5.12 -9.96 -14.65
N SER A 82 -5.63 -9.65 -13.45
CA SER A 82 -6.96 -9.07 -13.28
C SER A 82 -7.00 -7.62 -13.78
N SER A 83 -8.12 -7.23 -14.38
CA SER A 83 -8.43 -5.86 -14.75
C SER A 83 -8.99 -5.01 -13.60
N PHE A 84 -9.11 -5.57 -12.39
CA PHE A 84 -9.52 -4.82 -11.22
C PHE A 84 -8.48 -3.76 -10.85
N ARG A 85 -8.96 -2.57 -10.48
CA ARG A 85 -8.10 -1.47 -10.05
C ARG A 85 -7.38 -1.84 -8.76
N ALA A 86 -6.06 -1.79 -8.80
CA ALA A 86 -5.19 -2.07 -7.66
C ALA A 86 -4.27 -0.89 -7.32
N PHE A 87 -4.19 0.11 -8.19
CA PHE A 87 -3.39 1.30 -7.99
C PHE A 87 -4.28 2.55 -8.12
N TYR A 88 -4.24 3.39 -7.10
CA TYR A 88 -5.00 4.63 -7.06
C TYR A 88 -4.03 5.81 -6.97
N PHE A 89 -4.21 6.74 -7.88
CA PHE A 89 -3.44 7.96 -7.94
C PHE A 89 -4.42 9.13 -7.87
N GLN A 90 -4.33 9.91 -6.81
CA GLN A 90 -5.23 11.03 -6.59
C GLN A 90 -4.42 12.32 -6.45
N PRO A 91 -4.71 13.37 -7.21
CA PRO A 91 -4.14 14.68 -7.00
C PRO A 91 -4.34 15.14 -5.56
N SER A 92 -3.35 15.77 -4.98
CA SER A 92 -3.38 16.27 -3.62
C SER A 92 -2.63 17.59 -3.52
N GLU A 93 -3.22 18.57 -2.85
CA GLU A 93 -2.55 19.83 -2.50
C GLU A 93 -1.40 19.62 -1.51
N SER A 94 -1.46 18.54 -0.74
CA SER A 94 -0.43 18.11 0.20
C SER A 94 0.18 16.79 -0.25
N SER A 95 0.86 16.78 -1.41
CA SER A 95 1.49 15.59 -1.95
C SER A 95 2.62 15.08 -1.05
N LYS A 96 2.77 13.75 -0.98
CA LYS A 96 3.96 13.09 -0.40
C LYS A 96 5.17 13.10 -1.35
N ILE A 97 4.95 13.42 -2.64
CA ILE A 97 6.02 13.54 -3.63
C ILE A 97 6.55 14.97 -3.54
N THR A 98 7.73 15.11 -2.96
CA THR A 98 8.38 16.41 -2.70
C THR A 98 9.76 16.52 -3.37
N HIS A 99 10.19 15.46 -4.04
CA HIS A 99 11.49 15.39 -4.72
C HIS A 99 11.31 14.86 -6.12
N ASP A 100 12.19 15.28 -7.01
CA ASP A 100 12.42 14.59 -8.27
C ASP A 100 13.12 13.26 -7.97
N ALA A 101 12.54 12.14 -8.39
CA ALA A 101 12.93 10.83 -7.90
C ALA A 101 12.54 9.71 -8.84
N ARG A 102 13.09 8.53 -8.61
CA ARG A 102 12.60 7.29 -9.22
C ARG A 102 11.33 6.81 -8.54
N HIS A 103 10.39 6.32 -9.33
CA HIS A 103 9.12 5.77 -8.85
C HIS A 103 9.06 4.28 -9.14
N LEU A 104 9.06 3.48 -8.10
CA LEU A 104 9.07 2.02 -8.17
C LEU A 104 7.87 1.43 -7.44
N MET A 105 7.49 0.23 -7.84
CA MET A 105 6.49 -0.59 -7.16
C MET A 105 7.08 -1.98 -6.90
N VAL A 106 6.96 -2.47 -5.69
CA VAL A 106 7.24 -3.87 -5.36
C VAL A 106 5.93 -4.62 -5.13
N GLY A 107 5.72 -5.67 -5.93
CA GLY A 107 4.60 -6.59 -5.79
C GLY A 107 5.04 -7.85 -5.07
N PHE A 108 4.32 -8.23 -4.01
CA PHE A 108 4.54 -9.46 -3.26
C PHE A 108 3.45 -10.48 -3.57
N GLU A 109 3.85 -11.64 -4.05
CA GLU A 109 2.94 -12.78 -4.16
C GLU A 109 2.67 -13.34 -2.77
N ILE A 110 1.39 -13.37 -2.39
CA ILE A 110 0.96 -13.86 -1.09
C ILE A 110 0.14 -15.13 -1.22
N VAL A 111 0.34 -16.04 -0.28
CA VAL A 111 -0.47 -17.23 -0.11
C VAL A 111 -1.03 -17.27 1.31
N ARG A 112 -2.09 -18.03 1.51
CA ARG A 112 -2.69 -18.25 2.82
C ARG A 112 -2.21 -19.59 3.37
N GLU A 113 -1.64 -19.57 4.57
CA GLU A 113 -1.19 -20.74 5.30
C GLU A 113 -1.86 -20.86 6.68
N LYS A 114 -1.98 -22.08 7.18
CA LYS A 114 -2.35 -22.32 8.59
C LYS A 114 -1.08 -22.36 9.43
N ARG A 115 -1.01 -21.50 10.45
CA ARG A 115 0.08 -21.42 11.42
C ARG A 115 -0.47 -21.43 12.83
N ASN A 116 -0.07 -22.41 13.62
CA ASN A 116 -0.55 -22.59 15.00
C ASN A 116 -2.10 -22.59 15.08
N GLY A 117 -2.74 -23.26 14.12
CA GLY A 117 -4.19 -23.35 14.03
C GLY A 117 -4.91 -22.10 13.48
N LYS A 118 -4.19 -20.99 13.25
CA LYS A 118 -4.74 -19.74 12.71
C LYS A 118 -4.33 -19.55 11.24
N SER A 119 -5.19 -18.89 10.46
CA SER A 119 -4.88 -18.50 9.09
C SER A 119 -4.01 -17.26 9.07
N ALA A 120 -2.93 -17.29 8.30
CA ALA A 120 -2.05 -16.15 8.07
C ALA A 120 -1.73 -16.02 6.57
N PHE A 121 -1.48 -14.79 6.10
CA PHE A 121 -0.91 -14.55 4.79
C PHE A 121 0.61 -14.51 4.90
N VAL A 122 1.28 -15.09 3.92
CA VAL A 122 2.74 -15.08 3.85
C VAL A 122 3.19 -14.72 2.43
N PRO A 123 4.18 -13.84 2.28
CA PRO A 123 4.77 -13.55 0.99
C PRO A 123 5.72 -14.70 0.61
N ILE A 124 5.60 -15.18 -0.64
CA ILE A 124 6.44 -16.26 -1.18
C ILE A 124 7.34 -15.81 -2.32
N HIS A 125 7.02 -14.73 -2.98
CA HIS A 125 7.76 -14.18 -4.11
C HIS A 125 7.60 -12.67 -4.18
N TRP A 126 8.53 -11.97 -4.83
CA TRP A 126 8.43 -10.53 -5.07
C TRP A 126 8.88 -10.17 -6.49
N LYS A 127 8.34 -9.08 -7.00
CA LYS A 127 8.73 -8.48 -8.28
C LYS A 127 8.83 -6.98 -8.13
N LEU A 128 9.85 -6.37 -8.73
CA LEU A 128 10.06 -4.93 -8.73
C LEU A 128 9.75 -4.37 -10.12
N TYR A 129 8.96 -3.31 -10.17
CA TYR A 129 8.53 -2.65 -11.39
C TYR A 129 8.89 -1.16 -11.34
N THR A 130 9.22 -0.58 -12.50
CA THR A 130 9.24 0.87 -12.67
C THR A 130 7.82 1.36 -12.96
N LEU A 131 7.42 2.47 -12.33
CA LEU A 131 6.14 3.11 -12.61
C LEU A 131 6.21 4.07 -13.81
N GLU A 132 7.39 4.37 -14.32
CA GLU A 132 7.59 5.23 -15.51
C GLU A 132 6.91 4.69 -16.77
N LYS A 133 6.71 3.38 -16.85
CA LYS A 133 6.03 2.71 -17.97
C LYS A 133 4.57 2.37 -17.71
N MET A 134 4.04 2.76 -16.54
CA MET A 134 2.66 2.48 -16.18
C MET A 134 1.73 3.45 -16.88
N LEU A 135 0.76 2.91 -17.60
CA LEU A 135 -0.34 3.69 -18.17
C LEU A 135 -1.44 3.82 -17.13
N VAL A 136 -1.83 5.05 -16.84
CA VAL A 136 -2.94 5.34 -15.92
C VAL A 136 -4.12 5.89 -16.70
N GLN A 137 -5.33 5.51 -16.29
CA GLN A 137 -6.57 6.07 -16.81
C GLN A 137 -7.15 7.06 -15.82
N VAL A 138 -7.57 8.22 -16.30
CA VAL A 138 -8.34 9.16 -15.49
C VAL A 138 -9.80 8.68 -15.49
N LYS A 139 -10.34 8.46 -14.31
CA LYS A 139 -11.74 8.11 -14.12
C LYS A 139 -12.41 9.18 -13.27
N HIS A 140 -13.45 9.80 -13.81
CA HIS A 140 -14.30 10.69 -13.04
C HIS A 140 -15.28 9.84 -12.23
N GLU A 141 -15.25 9.97 -10.92
CA GLU A 141 -16.15 9.28 -10.00
C GLU A 141 -16.97 10.30 -9.22
N PHE A 142 -18.29 10.13 -9.24
CA PHE A 142 -19.15 10.79 -8.28
C PHE A 142 -19.08 10.01 -6.99
N ASN A 143 -18.70 10.65 -5.91
CA ASN A 143 -18.59 10.01 -4.60
C ASN A 143 -19.18 10.90 -3.51
N ALA A 144 -19.67 10.27 -2.46
CA ALA A 144 -20.09 10.93 -1.25
C ALA A 144 -19.54 10.17 -0.03
N SER A 145 -19.26 10.90 1.03
CA SER A 145 -18.92 10.30 2.31
C SER A 145 -20.18 9.79 3.03
N ASN A 146 -20.01 8.87 3.98
CA ASN A 146 -21.11 8.48 4.87
C ASN A 146 -21.74 9.70 5.54
N LYS A 147 -20.93 10.64 6.02
CA LYS A 147 -21.40 11.90 6.59
C LYS A 147 -22.27 12.70 5.61
N GLY A 148 -21.95 12.63 4.30
CA GLY A 148 -22.74 13.30 3.25
C GLY A 148 -24.05 12.59 2.92
N MET A 149 -24.05 11.24 3.00
CA MET A 149 -25.23 10.41 2.66
C MET A 149 -26.24 10.31 3.80
N TYR A 150 -25.76 10.19 5.04
CA TYR A 150 -26.60 9.98 6.22
C TYR A 150 -26.90 11.28 6.96
N LYS A 151 -27.24 12.32 6.24
CA LYS A 151 -27.65 13.58 6.82
C LYS A 151 -29.10 13.48 7.32
N PRO A 152 -29.41 14.03 8.53
CA PRO A 152 -30.76 14.00 9.08
C PRO A 152 -31.82 14.57 8.13
N GLU A 153 -31.49 15.63 7.40
CA GLU A 153 -32.38 16.27 6.43
C GLU A 153 -32.69 15.41 5.20
N ALA A 154 -31.90 14.36 4.93
CA ALA A 154 -32.13 13.42 3.84
C ALA A 154 -32.87 12.15 4.29
N LEU A 155 -33.09 11.98 5.59
CA LEU A 155 -33.79 10.81 6.14
C LEU A 155 -35.28 10.91 5.86
N LEU A 156 -35.81 9.93 5.15
CA LEU A 156 -37.26 9.87 4.84
C LEU A 156 -38.03 8.94 5.80
N ALA A 157 -37.39 7.88 6.26
CA ALA A 157 -37.97 6.93 7.19
C ALA A 157 -36.88 6.14 7.91
N GLU A 158 -37.17 5.71 9.12
CA GLU A 158 -36.33 4.74 9.83
C GLU A 158 -37.21 3.66 10.51
N GLY A 159 -36.61 2.51 10.77
CA GLY A 159 -37.26 1.40 11.44
C GLY A 159 -36.22 0.39 11.88
N GLY A 160 -36.64 -0.57 12.72
CA GLY A 160 -35.75 -1.60 13.23
C GLY A 160 -36.47 -2.62 14.10
N ILE A 161 -35.74 -3.63 14.50
CA ILE A 161 -36.15 -4.60 15.52
C ILE A 161 -35.74 -4.02 16.87
N LYS A 162 -36.67 -3.86 17.80
CA LYS A 162 -36.41 -3.49 19.19
C LYS A 162 -36.12 -4.73 20.01
#